data_975ab287a2c87f4c557329be86f0bf08
#
_entry.id   975ab287a2c87f4c557329be86f0bf08
#
_cell.length_a   1.000
_cell.length_b   1.000
_cell.length_c   1.000
_cell.angle_alpha   90.00
_cell.angle_beta   90.00
_cell.angle_gamma   90.00
#
_symmetry.space_group_name_H-M   'P 1'
#
loop_
_entity.id
_entity.type
_entity.pdbx_description
1 polymer ?
#
loop_
_entity_poly.entity_id
_entity_poly.type
_entity_poly.pdbx_seq_one_letter_code
_entity_poly.pdbx_strand_id
1 'polypeptide(L)'
;MSEIIVIRVADPDGSLFQTIVDALKDKRAEIIHVTAPFSAVLRIGELEIYHEYRRVLMAGREVRLNHGEYAMLYCMASAPGQVFSKAQLYAAAWGEEYLHGTTSVENIIWRLRQKLEQDPRHPFYIKTVVRNGYKIDGSTKSRPPA
;
A
#
# COMPACT_ATOMS: atom_id res chain seq x y z
N MET A 1 -18.24 -4.66 -25.64
CA MET A 1 -17.02 -4.47 -24.84
C MET A 1 -17.12 -5.26 -23.55
N SER A 2 -16.08 -6.00 -23.24
CA SER A 2 -16.06 -6.75 -21.99
C SER A 2 -15.32 -5.93 -20.92
N GLU A 3 -15.91 -5.81 -19.79
CA GLU A 3 -15.27 -5.22 -18.61
C GLU A 3 -14.92 -6.34 -17.64
N ILE A 4 -13.78 -6.23 -17.03
CA ILE A 4 -13.32 -7.20 -16.04
C ILE A 4 -13.29 -6.48 -14.69
N ILE A 5 -14.02 -7.04 -13.73
CA ILE A 5 -14.00 -6.55 -12.36
C ILE A 5 -13.32 -7.60 -11.50
N VAL A 6 -12.27 -7.20 -10.81
CA VAL A 6 -11.56 -8.07 -9.89
C VAL A 6 -11.86 -7.62 -8.47
N ILE A 7 -12.44 -8.51 -7.69
CA ILE A 7 -12.75 -8.25 -6.28
C ILE A 7 -11.90 -9.18 -5.44
N ARG A 8 -11.14 -8.59 -4.52
CA ARG A 8 -10.31 -9.32 -3.59
C ARG A 8 -10.80 -9.05 -2.18
N VAL A 9 -11.24 -10.11 -1.52
CA VAL A 9 -11.74 -10.00 -0.15
C VAL A 9 -11.27 -11.20 0.67
N ALA A 10 -11.17 -11.00 1.98
CA ALA A 10 -11.00 -12.09 2.92
C ALA A 10 -12.38 -12.67 3.20
N ASP A 11 -12.60 -13.91 2.84
CA ASP A 11 -13.90 -14.57 2.93
C ASP A 11 -13.71 -15.99 3.50
N PRO A 12 -13.41 -16.10 4.79
CA PRO A 12 -13.03 -17.38 5.37
C PRO A 12 -14.12 -18.45 5.34
N ASP A 13 -15.38 -18.05 5.34
CA ASP A 13 -16.52 -18.97 5.32
C ASP A 13 -17.25 -19.06 3.97
N GLY A 14 -16.80 -18.30 2.98
CA GLY A 14 -17.39 -18.29 1.65
C GLY A 14 -18.72 -17.53 1.54
N SER A 15 -19.14 -16.85 2.61
CA SER A 15 -20.44 -16.15 2.64
C SER A 15 -20.48 -14.95 1.71
N LEU A 16 -19.40 -14.19 1.62
CA LEU A 16 -19.31 -13.05 0.71
C LEU A 16 -19.32 -13.50 -0.75
N PHE A 17 -18.57 -14.56 -1.05
CA PHE A 17 -18.56 -15.14 -2.40
C PHE A 17 -19.97 -15.56 -2.82
N GLN A 18 -20.69 -16.25 -1.94
CA GLN A 18 -22.04 -16.69 -2.23
C GLN A 18 -22.99 -15.50 -2.43
N THR A 19 -22.87 -14.47 -1.62
CA THR A 19 -23.66 -13.23 -1.76
C THR A 19 -23.43 -12.57 -3.13
N ILE A 20 -22.18 -12.49 -3.56
CA ILE A 20 -21.82 -11.89 -4.85
C ILE A 20 -22.36 -12.74 -6.00
N VAL A 21 -22.21 -14.06 -5.92
CA VAL A 21 -22.74 -14.98 -6.93
C VAL A 21 -24.26 -14.85 -7.05
N ASP A 22 -24.95 -14.79 -5.93
CA ASP A 22 -26.41 -14.65 -5.92
C ASP A 22 -26.85 -13.31 -6.51
N ALA A 23 -26.12 -12.24 -6.25
CA ALA A 23 -26.42 -10.93 -6.82
C ALA A 23 -26.22 -10.89 -8.33
N LEU A 24 -25.37 -11.75 -8.89
CA LEU A 24 -25.07 -11.80 -10.32
C LEU A 24 -25.86 -12.88 -11.07
N LYS A 25 -26.74 -13.61 -10.39
CA LYS A 25 -27.46 -14.76 -10.94
C LYS A 25 -28.23 -14.46 -12.23
N ASP A 26 -28.84 -13.27 -12.29
CA ASP A 26 -29.64 -12.83 -13.44
C ASP A 26 -28.85 -12.02 -14.46
N LYS A 27 -27.54 -11.91 -14.25
CA LYS A 27 -26.65 -11.12 -15.10
C LYS A 27 -25.83 -12.03 -16.01
N ARG A 28 -25.49 -11.53 -17.18
CA ARG A 28 -24.56 -12.22 -18.06
C ARG A 28 -23.13 -11.98 -17.58
N ALA A 29 -22.74 -12.74 -16.58
CA ALA A 29 -21.39 -12.63 -16.02
C ALA A 29 -20.74 -14.00 -15.98
N GLU A 30 -19.49 -14.05 -16.37
CA GLU A 30 -18.65 -15.21 -16.15
C GLU A 30 -17.90 -14.99 -14.85
N ILE A 31 -18.04 -15.91 -13.91
CA ILE A 31 -17.40 -15.82 -12.60
C ILE A 31 -16.25 -16.82 -12.55
N ILE A 32 -15.04 -16.29 -12.37
CA ILE A 32 -13.86 -17.11 -12.17
C ILE A 32 -13.46 -16.97 -10.71
N HIS A 33 -13.62 -18.05 -9.97
CA HIS A 33 -13.23 -18.10 -8.56
C HIS A 33 -11.82 -18.68 -8.44
N VAL A 34 -10.90 -17.84 -7.99
CA VAL A 34 -9.52 -18.25 -7.75
C VAL A 34 -9.32 -18.45 -6.26
N THR A 35 -9.12 -19.70 -5.85
CA THR A 35 -8.93 -20.07 -4.44
C THR A 35 -7.46 -20.16 -4.04
N ALA A 36 -6.54 -19.74 -4.92
CA ALA A 36 -5.12 -19.75 -4.55
C ALA A 36 -4.89 -18.87 -3.30
N PRO A 37 -4.02 -19.31 -2.39
CA PRO A 37 -3.65 -18.45 -1.27
C PRO A 37 -3.05 -17.18 -1.84
N PHE A 38 -3.78 -16.10 -1.73
CA PHE A 38 -3.27 -14.79 -2.06
C PHE A 38 -2.26 -14.41 -0.98
N SER A 39 -1.02 -14.74 -1.21
CA SER A 39 0.00 -13.94 -0.58
C SER A 39 -0.09 -12.58 -1.27
N ALA A 40 -0.80 -11.67 -0.67
CA ALA A 40 -0.91 -10.31 -1.20
C ALA A 40 0.42 -9.60 -0.98
N VAL A 41 1.40 -9.94 -1.81
CA VAL A 41 2.69 -9.28 -1.79
C VAL A 41 2.58 -8.03 -2.65
N LEU A 42 2.77 -6.89 -2.03
CA LEU A 42 2.89 -5.63 -2.77
C LEU A 42 4.34 -5.47 -3.19
N ARG A 43 4.56 -5.35 -4.48
CA ARG A 43 5.89 -5.13 -5.05
C ARG A 43 5.93 -3.82 -5.79
N ILE A 44 6.88 -2.95 -5.38
CA ILE A 44 7.14 -1.68 -6.04
C ILE A 44 8.66 -1.58 -6.20
N GLY A 45 9.16 -1.76 -7.43
CA GLY A 45 10.59 -1.83 -7.63
C GLY A 45 11.21 -2.96 -6.81
N GLU A 46 12.14 -2.62 -5.96
CA GLU A 46 12.80 -3.57 -5.05
C GLU A 46 12.14 -3.67 -3.67
N LEU A 47 11.07 -2.91 -3.47
CA LEU A 47 10.30 -2.96 -2.24
C LEU A 47 9.28 -4.08 -2.29
N GLU A 48 9.26 -4.91 -1.26
CA GLU A 48 8.28 -5.99 -1.12
C GLU A 48 7.61 -5.87 0.25
N ILE A 49 6.28 -5.91 0.28
CA ILE A 49 5.51 -5.84 1.51
C ILE A 49 4.63 -7.09 1.60
N TYR A 50 4.86 -7.88 2.64
CA TYR A 50 4.08 -9.08 2.97
C TYR A 50 3.12 -8.72 4.09
N HIS A 51 1.93 -8.27 3.73
CA HIS A 51 0.98 -7.71 4.69
C HIS A 51 0.57 -8.70 5.78
N GLU A 52 0.33 -9.94 5.42
CA GLU A 52 -0.08 -10.97 6.38
C GLU A 52 0.93 -11.17 7.50
N TYR A 53 2.21 -10.99 7.17
CA TYR A 53 3.30 -11.15 8.13
C TYR A 53 3.84 -9.82 8.65
N ARG A 54 3.28 -8.71 8.18
CA ARG A 54 3.78 -7.35 8.45
C ARG A 54 5.29 -7.24 8.23
N ARG A 55 5.73 -7.85 7.16
CA ARG A 55 7.15 -7.95 6.82
C ARG A 55 7.45 -7.12 5.59
N VAL A 56 8.54 -6.38 5.65
CA VAL A 56 8.98 -5.50 4.57
C VAL A 56 10.41 -5.88 4.18
N LEU A 57 10.63 -6.06 2.89
CA LEU A 57 11.95 -6.30 2.32
C LEU A 57 12.27 -5.18 1.34
N MET A 58 13.50 -4.69 1.39
CA MET A 58 14.05 -3.75 0.43
C MET A 58 15.32 -4.35 -0.16
N ALA A 59 15.31 -4.58 -1.48
CA ALA A 59 16.43 -5.22 -2.16
C ALA A 59 16.84 -6.55 -1.51
N GLY A 60 15.86 -7.35 -1.09
CA GLY A 60 16.04 -8.64 -0.44
C GLY A 60 16.43 -8.60 1.02
N ARG A 61 16.62 -7.41 1.61
CA ARG A 61 16.95 -7.26 3.03
C ARG A 61 15.73 -6.88 3.84
N GLU A 62 15.55 -7.52 4.97
CA GLU A 62 14.44 -7.21 5.87
C GLU A 62 14.63 -5.84 6.52
N VAL A 63 13.56 -5.05 6.48
CA VAL A 63 13.52 -3.72 7.10
C VAL A 63 12.52 -3.77 8.25
N ARG A 64 12.98 -3.41 9.43
CA ARG A 64 12.12 -3.38 10.62
C ARG A 64 11.45 -2.02 10.74
N LEU A 65 10.13 -2.04 10.74
CA LEU A 65 9.30 -0.84 10.87
C LEU A 65 8.45 -0.94 12.12
N ASN A 66 8.27 0.21 12.79
CA ASN A 66 7.30 0.28 13.87
C ASN A 66 5.88 0.39 13.29
N HIS A 67 4.87 0.41 14.15
CA HIS A 67 3.47 0.44 13.73
C HIS A 67 3.15 1.62 12.81
N GLY A 68 3.53 2.83 13.19
CA GLY A 68 3.24 4.04 12.41
C GLY A 68 3.95 4.05 11.07
N GLU A 69 5.21 3.65 11.05
CA GLU A 69 6.00 3.54 9.81
C GLU A 69 5.37 2.53 8.86
N TYR A 70 5.03 1.34 9.37
CA TYR A 70 4.41 0.30 8.56
C TYR A 70 3.05 0.74 8.01
N ALA A 71 2.20 1.30 8.86
CA ALA A 71 0.86 1.71 8.46
C ALA A 71 0.89 2.78 7.36
N MET A 72 1.76 3.77 7.47
CA MET A 72 1.89 4.80 6.46
C MET A 72 2.47 4.25 5.16
N LEU A 73 3.47 3.39 5.25
CA LEU A 73 4.04 2.75 4.07
C LEU A 73 3.01 1.89 3.34
N TYR A 74 2.29 1.06 4.09
CA TYR A 74 1.27 0.18 3.52
C TYR A 74 0.14 0.99 2.87
N CYS A 75 -0.29 2.07 3.51
CA CYS A 75 -1.30 2.96 2.96
C CYS A 75 -0.88 3.49 1.58
N MET A 76 0.31 4.04 1.47
CA MET A 76 0.82 4.56 0.19
C MET A 76 1.03 3.45 -0.83
N ALA A 77 1.59 2.33 -0.40
CA ALA A 77 1.91 1.22 -1.29
C ALA A 77 0.67 0.51 -1.84
N SER A 78 -0.45 0.59 -1.14
CA SER A 78 -1.73 0.02 -1.58
C SER A 78 -2.31 0.76 -2.79
N ALA A 79 -1.91 2.00 -3.01
CA ALA A 79 -2.34 2.81 -4.15
C ALA A 79 -1.15 3.62 -4.69
N PRO A 80 -0.21 2.95 -5.39
CA PRO A 80 0.97 3.63 -5.92
C PRO A 80 0.58 4.78 -6.85
N GLY A 81 1.27 5.91 -6.70
CA GLY A 81 1.00 7.12 -7.48
C GLY A 81 -0.07 8.02 -6.88
N GLN A 82 -0.91 7.50 -5.99
CA GLN A 82 -1.90 8.33 -5.33
C GLN A 82 -1.25 9.21 -4.26
N VAL A 83 -1.66 10.47 -4.23
CA VAL A 83 -1.20 11.42 -3.22
C VAL A 83 -2.05 11.30 -1.97
N PHE A 84 -1.40 11.09 -0.83
CA PHE A 84 -2.06 11.05 0.47
C PHE A 84 -1.67 12.27 1.29
N SER A 85 -2.68 12.94 1.84
CA SER A 85 -2.43 14.06 2.74
C SER A 85 -1.84 13.58 4.07
N LYS A 86 -1.24 14.51 4.81
CA LYS A 86 -0.76 14.19 6.17
C LYS A 86 -1.90 13.66 7.05
N ALA A 87 -3.10 14.25 6.91
CA ALA A 87 -4.26 13.82 7.66
C ALA A 87 -4.66 12.38 7.33
N GLN A 88 -4.64 12.01 6.05
CA GLN A 88 -4.94 10.65 5.62
C GLN A 88 -3.91 9.64 6.14
N LEU A 89 -2.63 9.97 6.08
CA LEU A 89 -1.56 9.11 6.58
C LEU A 89 -1.62 8.95 8.10
N TYR A 90 -1.91 10.03 8.81
CA TYR A 90 -2.07 10.00 10.26
C TYR A 90 -3.24 9.10 10.65
N ALA A 91 -4.39 9.26 10.00
CA ALA A 91 -5.56 8.44 10.24
C ALA A 91 -5.30 6.96 9.94
N ALA A 92 -4.56 6.66 8.88
CA ALA A 92 -4.19 5.29 8.53
C ALA A 92 -3.33 4.64 9.62
N ALA A 93 -2.46 5.42 10.28
CA ALA A 93 -1.57 4.92 11.32
C ALA A 93 -2.28 4.75 12.66
N TRP A 94 -3.11 5.71 13.05
CA TRP A 94 -3.68 5.75 14.41
C TRP A 94 -5.21 5.77 14.47
N GLY A 95 -5.90 5.88 13.33
CA GLY A 95 -7.35 5.93 13.31
C GLY A 95 -7.95 7.18 13.95
N GLU A 96 -7.13 8.20 14.18
CA GLU A 96 -7.52 9.44 14.84
C GLU A 96 -7.48 10.61 13.87
N GLU A 97 -8.21 11.67 14.23
CA GLU A 97 -8.17 12.89 13.44
C GLU A 97 -6.82 13.60 13.57
N TYR A 98 -6.31 14.06 12.45
CA TYR A 98 -5.05 14.81 12.41
C TYR A 98 -5.24 16.20 13.02
N LEU A 99 -4.46 16.48 14.05
CA LEU A 99 -4.45 17.80 14.68
C LEU A 99 -3.28 18.62 14.10
N HIS A 100 -3.58 19.84 13.69
CA HIS A 100 -2.58 20.76 13.17
C HIS A 100 -1.45 20.99 14.19
N GLY A 101 -0.22 21.03 13.68
CA GLY A 101 0.95 21.27 14.49
C GLY A 101 1.66 20.02 14.99
N THR A 102 1.12 18.82 14.68
CA THR A 102 1.87 17.59 14.96
C THR A 102 2.90 17.35 13.86
N THR A 103 4.14 17.08 14.25
CA THR A 103 5.22 16.78 13.31
C THR A 103 5.40 15.27 13.09
N SER A 104 4.48 14.48 13.63
CA SER A 104 4.57 13.01 13.63
C SER A 104 4.68 12.42 12.23
N VAL A 105 3.89 12.94 11.28
CA VAL A 105 3.88 12.43 9.92
C VAL A 105 5.22 12.68 9.23
N GLU A 106 5.73 13.89 9.30
CA GLU A 106 7.02 14.25 8.70
C GLU A 106 8.15 13.43 9.29
N ASN A 107 8.14 13.22 10.60
CA ASN A 107 9.15 12.41 11.28
C ASN A 107 9.10 10.96 10.84
N ILE A 108 7.91 10.40 10.71
CA ILE A 108 7.74 9.02 10.25
C ILE A 108 8.17 8.86 8.80
N ILE A 109 7.79 9.80 7.94
CA ILE A 109 8.23 9.79 6.54
C ILE A 109 9.75 9.87 6.46
N TRP A 110 10.38 10.72 7.26
CA TRP A 110 11.84 10.82 7.29
C TRP A 110 12.48 9.50 7.71
N ARG A 111 11.95 8.86 8.75
CA ARG A 111 12.45 7.55 9.19
C ARG A 111 12.27 6.47 8.13
N LEU A 112 11.13 6.47 7.44
CA LEU A 112 10.90 5.56 6.32
C LEU A 112 11.94 5.76 5.23
N ARG A 113 12.23 6.99 4.87
CA ARG A 113 13.25 7.30 3.87
C ARG A 113 14.63 6.81 4.30
N GLN A 114 14.97 6.99 5.55
CA GLN A 114 16.25 6.50 6.08
C GLN A 114 16.37 4.98 6.00
N LYS A 115 15.27 4.27 6.18
CA LYS A 115 15.24 2.80 6.17
C LYS A 115 15.13 2.21 4.76
N LEU A 116 14.44 2.88 3.85
CA LEU A 116 14.09 2.33 2.54
C LEU A 116 14.88 2.93 1.38
N GLU A 117 15.21 4.21 1.44
CA GLU A 117 15.86 4.91 0.34
C GLU A 117 17.38 4.72 0.40
N GLN A 118 18.03 4.64 -0.76
CA GLN A 118 19.49 4.66 -0.81
C GLN A 118 20.03 6.00 -0.32
N ASP A 119 19.39 7.09 -0.78
CA ASP A 119 19.71 8.43 -0.32
C ASP A 119 18.41 9.09 0.15
N PRO A 120 18.21 9.20 1.48
CA PRO A 120 16.99 9.79 2.02
C PRO A 120 16.72 11.22 1.57
N ARG A 121 17.76 11.95 1.21
CA ARG A 121 17.63 13.34 0.73
C ARG A 121 17.15 13.42 -0.71
N HIS A 122 17.34 12.34 -1.47
CA HIS A 122 16.88 12.23 -2.86
C HIS A 122 16.05 10.96 -3.00
N PRO A 123 14.85 10.93 -2.42
CA PRO A 123 14.05 9.71 -2.35
C PRO A 123 13.59 9.25 -3.74
N PHE A 124 13.72 7.96 -3.97
CA PHE A 124 13.24 7.31 -5.18
C PHE A 124 11.80 6.81 -5.02
N TYR A 125 11.46 6.25 -3.85
CA TYR A 125 10.15 5.66 -3.59
C TYR A 125 9.15 6.65 -3.00
N ILE A 126 9.48 7.25 -1.87
CA ILE A 126 8.56 8.13 -1.13
C ILE A 126 8.80 9.56 -1.55
N LYS A 127 7.87 10.09 -2.34
CA LYS A 127 7.95 11.43 -2.91
C LYS A 127 7.10 12.41 -2.11
N THR A 128 7.62 13.61 -1.92
CA THR A 128 6.84 14.72 -1.39
C THR A 128 6.12 15.42 -2.54
N VAL A 129 4.81 15.59 -2.40
CA VAL A 129 4.02 16.42 -3.30
C VAL A 129 3.73 17.72 -2.57
N VAL A 130 4.43 18.78 -2.97
CA VAL A 130 4.40 20.06 -2.25
C VAL A 130 2.96 20.53 -2.04
N ARG A 131 2.63 20.88 -0.80
CA ARG A 131 1.32 21.35 -0.32
C ARG A 131 0.22 20.28 -0.31
N ASN A 132 0.45 19.09 -0.88
CA ASN A 132 -0.58 18.06 -1.01
C ASN A 132 -0.33 16.83 -0.13
N GLY A 133 0.92 16.50 0.15
CA GLY A 133 1.26 15.36 0.98
C GLY A 133 2.38 14.51 0.40
N TYR A 134 2.17 13.20 0.40
CA TYR A 134 3.18 12.23 0.00
C TYR A 134 2.58 11.15 -0.89
N LYS A 135 3.42 10.57 -1.73
CA LYS A 135 3.04 9.42 -2.54
C LYS A 135 4.20 8.44 -2.62
N ILE A 136 3.89 7.18 -2.91
CA ILE A 136 4.92 6.24 -3.31
C ILE A 136 4.92 6.18 -4.84
N ASP A 137 6.11 6.23 -5.42
CA ASP A 137 6.21 6.18 -6.87
C ASP A 137 6.01 4.75 -7.35
N GLY A 138 4.94 4.53 -8.12
CA GLY A 138 4.61 3.22 -8.69
C GLY A 138 5.31 2.94 -10.00
N SER A 139 6.27 3.78 -10.42
CA SER A 139 6.99 3.59 -11.66
C SER A 139 7.77 2.27 -11.64
N THR A 140 7.57 1.46 -12.68
CA THR A 140 8.32 0.23 -12.87
C THR A 140 9.68 0.46 -13.54
N LYS A 141 10.04 1.72 -13.78
CA LYS A 141 11.33 2.04 -14.36
C LYS A 141 12.44 1.58 -13.45
N SER A 142 13.49 1.09 -14.08
CA SER A 142 14.66 0.65 -13.37
C SER A 142 15.18 1.75 -12.44
N ARG A 143 15.61 1.33 -11.27
CA ARG A 143 16.23 2.20 -10.29
C ARG A 143 17.43 2.90 -10.92
N PRO A 144 17.60 4.22 -10.74
CA PRO A 144 18.80 4.87 -11.22
C PRO A 144 20.04 4.28 -10.58
N PRO A 145 21.14 4.18 -11.31
CA PRO A 145 22.39 3.66 -10.75
C PRO A 145 22.83 4.52 -9.56
N ALA A 146 23.36 3.82 -8.59
CA ALA A 146 23.84 4.47 -7.34
C ALA A 146 24.98 5.43 -7.63
#